data_ad64d356a1287d26b1833332f80d333d
#
_entry.id   ad64d356a1287d26b1833332f80d333d
#
_cell.length_a   1.000
_cell.length_b   1.000
_cell.length_c   1.000
_cell.angle_alpha   90.00
_cell.angle_beta   90.00
_cell.angle_gamma   90.00
#
_symmetry.space_group_name_H-M   'P 1'
#
loop_
_entity.id
_entity.type
_entity.pdbx_description
1 polymer ?
#
loop_
_entity_poly.entity_id
_entity_poly.type
_entity_poly.pdbx_seq_one_letter_code
_entity_poly.pdbx_strand_id
1 'polypeptide(L)'
;NRRTTMTDTQTDGRTLAARYLKGLNDHDPDAADGYLAVNYINHNAFVEDGREANRAYWTSFFVAFPEVKVTMDDLVVAGDRVVGRFTYRGTHAGPLFGIPPTGNPIEMRSIDIWRTENGEFVEHWDELNYLELFQQIGVIPAFNLGDTESTT
;
A
#
# COMPACT_ATOMS: atom_id res chain seq x y z
N ASN A 1 15.43 39.30 -4.11
CA ASN A 1 14.76 38.34 -5.00
C ASN A 1 15.29 36.94 -4.72
N ARG A 2 14.67 36.25 -3.74
CA ARG A 2 14.88 34.81 -3.56
C ARG A 2 13.76 34.12 -4.33
N ARG A 3 14.06 33.55 -5.47
CA ARG A 3 13.23 32.51 -6.10
C ARG A 3 13.36 31.28 -5.22
N THR A 4 12.35 30.99 -4.44
CA THR A 4 12.20 29.71 -3.74
C THR A 4 11.92 28.67 -4.81
N THR A 5 12.84 27.74 -4.98
CA THR A 5 12.73 26.62 -5.90
C THR A 5 11.69 25.62 -5.38
N MET A 6 10.44 25.73 -5.83
CA MET A 6 9.35 24.76 -5.56
C MET A 6 9.53 23.45 -6.37
N THR A 7 10.63 23.28 -7.09
CA THR A 7 10.84 22.15 -8.01
C THR A 7 11.45 20.91 -7.35
N ASP A 8 12.18 21.05 -6.25
CA ASP A 8 12.94 19.95 -5.66
C ASP A 8 12.03 18.94 -4.90
N THR A 9 11.08 19.43 -4.10
CA THR A 9 10.18 18.58 -3.28
C THR A 9 9.23 17.73 -4.14
N GLN A 10 8.76 18.25 -5.28
CA GLN A 10 7.90 17.48 -6.19
C GLN A 10 8.66 16.38 -6.91
N THR A 11 9.89 16.63 -7.32
CA THR A 11 10.75 15.64 -7.98
C THR A 11 11.08 14.50 -7.02
N ASP A 12 11.41 14.81 -5.77
CA ASP A 12 11.73 13.84 -4.73
C ASP A 12 10.53 12.95 -4.39
N GLY A 13 9.35 13.54 -4.21
CA GLY A 13 8.12 12.79 -3.93
C GLY A 13 7.75 11.81 -5.05
N ARG A 14 7.90 12.19 -6.31
CA ARG A 14 7.67 11.28 -7.46
C ARG A 14 8.71 10.17 -7.51
N THR A 15 9.95 10.50 -7.25
CA THR A 15 11.04 9.53 -7.19
C THR A 15 10.83 8.52 -6.07
N LEU A 16 10.42 8.97 -4.88
CA LEU A 16 10.12 8.09 -3.75
C LEU A 16 8.96 7.15 -4.06
N ALA A 17 7.87 7.67 -4.65
CA ALA A 17 6.73 6.84 -5.07
C ALA A 17 7.11 5.80 -6.12
N ALA A 18 7.98 6.16 -7.07
CA ALA A 18 8.49 5.24 -8.08
C ALA A 18 9.35 4.13 -7.45
N ARG A 19 10.18 4.46 -6.46
CA ARG A 19 10.99 3.47 -5.72
C ARG A 19 10.10 2.52 -4.91
N TYR A 20 9.08 3.05 -4.24
CA TYR A 20 8.07 2.27 -3.54
C TYR A 20 7.41 1.26 -4.48
N LEU A 21 6.83 1.72 -5.61
CA LEU A 21 6.19 0.85 -6.60
C LEU A 21 7.14 -0.21 -7.15
N LYS A 22 8.39 0.17 -7.44
CA LYS A 22 9.41 -0.77 -7.92
C LYS A 22 9.69 -1.85 -6.88
N GLY A 23 9.91 -1.49 -5.62
CA GLY A 23 10.15 -2.44 -4.53
C GLY A 23 9.00 -3.44 -4.37
N LEU A 24 7.75 -2.98 -4.49
CA LEU A 24 6.58 -3.85 -4.44
C LEU A 24 6.56 -4.87 -5.59
N ASN A 25 6.83 -4.44 -6.81
CA ASN A 25 6.81 -5.32 -7.99
C ASN A 25 8.06 -6.21 -8.10
N ASP A 26 9.17 -5.82 -7.50
CA ASP A 26 10.36 -6.66 -7.36
C ASP A 26 10.20 -7.67 -6.19
N HIS A 27 9.16 -7.55 -5.38
CA HIS A 27 8.93 -8.31 -4.15
C HIS A 27 10.13 -8.19 -3.19
N ASP A 28 10.67 -6.98 -3.08
CA ASP A 28 11.86 -6.68 -2.30
C ASP A 28 11.51 -5.85 -1.05
N PRO A 29 11.40 -6.47 0.14
CA PRO A 29 11.13 -5.73 1.38
C PRO A 29 12.27 -4.79 1.78
N ASP A 30 13.49 -5.04 1.33
CA ASP A 30 14.66 -4.21 1.63
C ASP A 30 14.70 -2.92 0.81
N ALA A 31 13.90 -2.83 -0.26
CA ALA A 31 13.76 -1.61 -1.05
C ALA A 31 13.32 -0.40 -0.20
N ALA A 32 12.69 -0.63 0.95
CA ALA A 32 12.32 0.40 1.93
C ALA A 32 13.49 1.28 2.37
N ASP A 33 14.72 0.77 2.35
CA ASP A 33 15.93 1.54 2.67
C ASP A 33 16.15 2.71 1.71
N GLY A 34 15.60 2.63 0.52
CA GLY A 34 15.73 3.65 -0.52
C GLY A 34 14.67 4.75 -0.50
N TYR A 35 13.65 4.67 0.38
CA TYR A 35 12.57 5.64 0.40
C TYR A 35 11.93 5.91 1.78
N LEU A 36 12.12 5.06 2.80
CA LEU A 36 11.59 5.27 4.15
C LEU A 36 12.66 5.75 5.13
N ALA A 37 12.30 6.68 5.99
CA ALA A 37 13.11 7.02 7.16
C ALA A 37 13.17 5.85 8.16
N VAL A 38 14.25 5.75 8.94
CA VAL A 38 14.40 4.69 9.96
C VAL A 38 13.27 4.74 11.00
N ASN A 39 12.92 5.94 11.43
CA ASN A 39 11.89 6.23 12.43
C ASN A 39 10.55 6.64 11.79
N TYR A 40 10.20 6.01 10.68
CA TYR A 40 8.97 6.22 9.94
C TYR A 40 7.73 6.03 10.82
N ILE A 41 6.82 7.00 10.81
CA ILE A 41 5.56 6.95 11.56
C ILE A 41 4.48 6.36 10.64
N ASN A 42 3.83 5.30 11.08
CA ASN A 42 2.84 4.59 10.28
C ASN A 42 1.47 4.58 10.97
N HIS A 43 0.48 5.20 10.35
CA HIS A 43 -0.89 5.23 10.85
C HIS A 43 -1.76 4.05 10.34
N ASN A 44 -1.12 3.02 9.77
CA ASN A 44 -1.82 1.79 9.38
C ASN A 44 -2.18 0.96 10.63
N ALA A 45 -3.39 0.37 10.63
CA ALA A 45 -3.89 -0.40 11.78
C ALA A 45 -3.15 -1.72 12.03
N PHE A 46 -2.43 -2.25 11.03
CA PHE A 46 -1.77 -3.56 11.06
C PHE A 46 -0.25 -3.50 11.01
N VAL A 47 0.33 -2.30 10.90
CA VAL A 47 1.78 -2.13 10.76
C VAL A 47 2.26 -1.08 11.76
N GLU A 48 3.17 -1.47 12.61
CA GLU A 48 3.77 -0.57 13.60
C GLU A 48 4.70 0.47 12.94
N ASP A 49 5.13 1.44 13.74
CA ASP A 49 6.09 2.45 13.33
C ASP A 49 7.46 1.85 13.02
N GLY A 50 8.20 2.53 12.17
CA GLY A 50 9.57 2.22 11.82
C GLY A 50 9.74 1.42 10.53
N ARG A 51 10.87 1.63 9.89
CA ARG A 51 11.24 0.97 8.64
C ARG A 51 11.29 -0.55 8.79
N GLU A 52 11.74 -1.05 9.92
CA GLU A 52 11.84 -2.48 10.18
C GLU A 52 10.47 -3.16 10.28
N ALA A 53 9.49 -2.50 10.92
CA ALA A 53 8.12 -3.00 10.95
C ALA A 53 7.49 -3.04 9.55
N ASN A 54 7.76 -2.03 8.73
CA ASN A 54 7.34 -2.00 7.33
C ASN A 54 7.99 -3.15 6.53
N ARG A 55 9.30 -3.41 6.70
CA ARG A 55 10.00 -4.52 6.07
C ARG A 55 9.39 -5.87 6.47
N ALA A 56 9.11 -6.07 7.76
CA ALA A 56 8.49 -7.30 8.26
C ALA A 56 7.10 -7.53 7.66
N TYR A 57 6.29 -6.46 7.55
CA TYR A 57 4.99 -6.52 6.91
C TYR A 57 5.08 -6.96 5.45
N TRP A 58 5.92 -6.31 4.64
CA TRP A 58 6.07 -6.66 3.22
C TRP A 58 6.66 -8.05 3.03
N THR A 59 7.57 -8.49 3.90
CA THR A 59 8.07 -9.87 3.89
C THR A 59 6.91 -10.87 4.02
N SER A 60 6.02 -10.65 4.98
CA SER A 60 4.84 -11.50 5.19
C SER A 60 3.83 -11.39 4.06
N PHE A 61 3.65 -10.19 3.51
CA PHE A 61 2.73 -9.93 2.41
C PHE A 61 3.16 -10.68 1.14
N PHE A 62 4.45 -10.68 0.80
CA PHE A 62 4.95 -11.40 -0.37
C PHE A 62 4.94 -12.92 -0.20
N VAL A 63 4.95 -13.44 1.04
CA VAL A 63 4.67 -14.86 1.31
C VAL A 63 3.21 -15.18 1.03
N ALA A 64 2.29 -14.30 1.44
CA ALA A 64 0.86 -14.48 1.20
C ALA A 64 0.50 -14.35 -0.29
N PHE A 65 1.15 -13.44 -0.99
CA PHE A 65 0.89 -13.11 -2.41
C PHE A 65 2.20 -13.09 -3.22
N PRO A 66 2.81 -14.26 -3.49
CA PRO A 66 4.17 -14.33 -4.08
C PRO A 66 4.26 -13.82 -5.52
N GLU A 67 3.14 -13.71 -6.22
CA GLU A 67 3.07 -13.22 -7.60
C GLU A 67 2.30 -11.90 -7.73
N VAL A 68 2.14 -11.16 -6.62
CA VAL A 68 1.39 -9.90 -6.64
C VAL A 68 1.99 -8.91 -7.63
N LYS A 69 1.11 -8.26 -8.40
CA LYS A 69 1.41 -7.14 -9.27
C LYS A 69 0.72 -5.90 -8.77
N VAL A 70 1.45 -4.81 -8.71
CA VAL A 70 0.97 -3.53 -8.20
C VAL A 70 1.01 -2.50 -9.32
N THR A 71 -0.10 -1.78 -9.50
CA THR A 71 -0.17 -0.62 -10.38
C THR A 71 -0.38 0.64 -9.55
N MET A 72 0.33 1.70 -9.90
CA MET A 72 0.07 3.04 -9.38
C MET A 72 -0.89 3.72 -10.35
N ASP A 73 -2.15 3.82 -9.95
CA ASP A 73 -3.22 4.33 -10.82
C ASP A 73 -3.25 5.86 -10.87
N ASP A 74 -2.93 6.52 -9.74
CA ASP A 74 -2.80 7.97 -9.64
C ASP A 74 -1.65 8.35 -8.72
N LEU A 75 -1.05 9.50 -8.98
CA LEU A 75 -0.04 10.13 -8.14
C LEU A 75 -0.20 11.65 -8.11
N VAL A 76 -0.35 12.20 -6.93
CA VAL A 76 -0.41 13.64 -6.69
C VAL A 76 0.71 14.03 -5.74
N VAL A 77 1.49 15.04 -6.11
CA VAL A 77 2.54 15.62 -5.26
C VAL A 77 2.25 17.09 -5.04
N ALA A 78 2.14 17.48 -3.78
CA ALA A 78 1.85 18.86 -3.37
C ALA A 78 2.66 19.22 -2.13
N GLY A 79 3.69 20.05 -2.30
CA GLY A 79 4.60 20.40 -1.21
C GLY A 79 5.30 19.16 -0.65
N ASP A 80 5.16 18.94 0.66
CA ASP A 80 5.70 17.79 1.37
C ASP A 80 4.74 16.58 1.40
N ARG A 81 3.64 16.62 0.65
CA ARG A 81 2.66 15.54 0.58
C ARG A 81 2.73 14.81 -0.77
N VAL A 82 2.72 13.50 -0.66
CA VAL A 82 2.63 12.57 -1.80
C VAL A 82 1.39 11.71 -1.58
N VAL A 83 0.50 11.67 -2.55
CA VAL A 83 -0.71 10.86 -2.51
C VAL A 83 -0.69 9.89 -3.68
N GLY A 84 -0.77 8.60 -3.40
CA GLY A 84 -0.84 7.54 -4.40
C GLY A 84 -2.11 6.72 -4.28
N ARG A 85 -2.66 6.30 -5.40
CA ARG A 85 -3.72 5.29 -5.46
C ARG A 85 -3.18 4.06 -6.18
N PHE A 86 -3.31 2.90 -5.54
CA PHE A 86 -2.71 1.66 -6.00
C PHE A 86 -3.74 0.53 -6.11
N THR A 87 -3.47 -0.37 -7.05
CA THR A 87 -4.21 -1.63 -7.19
C THR A 87 -3.23 -2.80 -7.15
N TYR A 88 -3.52 -3.77 -6.30
CA TYR A 88 -2.74 -4.98 -6.08
C TYR A 88 -3.55 -6.16 -6.60
N ARG A 89 -2.98 -6.97 -7.47
CA ARG A 89 -3.61 -8.19 -7.99
C ARG A 89 -2.69 -9.38 -7.80
N GLY A 90 -3.23 -10.46 -7.27
CA GLY A 90 -2.47 -11.68 -7.01
C GLY A 90 -3.36 -12.82 -6.61
N THR A 91 -2.74 -13.90 -6.13
CA THR A 91 -3.42 -15.09 -5.62
C THR A 91 -3.03 -15.32 -4.17
N HIS A 92 -4.00 -15.61 -3.31
CA HIS A 92 -3.74 -15.95 -1.91
C HIS A 92 -3.12 -17.36 -1.82
N ALA A 93 -1.80 -17.41 -1.90
CA ALA A 93 -1.02 -18.65 -2.00
C ALA A 93 -0.21 -18.98 -0.74
N GLY A 94 -0.15 -18.07 0.24
CA GLY A 94 0.50 -18.25 1.52
C GLY A 94 -0.36 -17.72 2.67
N PRO A 95 0.02 -17.96 3.94
CA PRO A 95 -0.76 -17.48 5.08
C PRO A 95 -0.83 -15.95 5.12
N LEU A 96 -2.02 -15.42 5.42
CA LEU A 96 -2.28 -13.99 5.64
C LEU A 96 -2.94 -13.81 7.01
N PHE A 97 -2.31 -13.08 7.93
CA PHE A 97 -2.82 -12.86 9.29
C PHE A 97 -3.26 -14.16 10.00
N GLY A 98 -2.51 -15.26 9.80
CA GLY A 98 -2.86 -16.57 10.33
C GLY A 98 -3.94 -17.33 9.55
N ILE A 99 -4.49 -16.75 8.48
CA ILE A 99 -5.46 -17.41 7.59
C ILE A 99 -4.68 -18.29 6.61
N PRO A 100 -5.00 -19.60 6.53
CA PRO A 100 -4.34 -20.49 5.57
C PRO A 100 -4.59 -20.07 4.12
N PRO A 101 -3.68 -20.38 3.19
CA PRO A 101 -3.86 -20.05 1.78
C PRO A 101 -5.14 -20.67 1.21
N THR A 102 -5.88 -19.87 0.45
CA THR A 102 -7.15 -20.30 -0.16
C THR A 102 -7.03 -20.59 -1.67
N GLY A 103 -5.96 -20.10 -2.31
CA GLY A 103 -5.81 -20.15 -3.76
C GLY A 103 -6.71 -19.16 -4.50
N ASN A 104 -7.46 -18.31 -3.78
CA ASN A 104 -8.37 -17.36 -4.40
C ASN A 104 -7.63 -16.16 -5.01
N PRO A 105 -8.07 -15.66 -6.16
CA PRO A 105 -7.58 -14.40 -6.69
C PRO A 105 -8.03 -13.23 -5.81
N ILE A 106 -7.17 -12.22 -5.69
CA ILE A 106 -7.49 -11.00 -4.95
C ILE A 106 -7.25 -9.75 -5.79
N GLU A 107 -8.04 -8.74 -5.51
CA GLU A 107 -7.79 -7.37 -5.92
C GLU A 107 -7.90 -6.47 -4.69
N MET A 108 -6.76 -5.99 -4.21
CA MET A 108 -6.69 -5.02 -3.12
C MET A 108 -6.42 -3.64 -3.69
N ARG A 109 -7.02 -2.63 -3.10
CA ARG A 109 -6.81 -1.23 -3.47
C ARG A 109 -6.41 -0.44 -2.24
N SER A 110 -5.54 0.54 -2.43
CA SER A 110 -5.18 1.49 -1.38
C SER A 110 -5.19 2.93 -1.88
N ILE A 111 -5.40 3.83 -0.94
CA ILE A 111 -5.05 5.25 -1.08
C ILE A 111 -4.07 5.54 0.03
N ASP A 112 -2.87 5.94 -0.36
CA ASP A 112 -1.75 6.19 0.51
C ASP A 112 -1.39 7.67 0.49
N ILE A 113 -1.15 8.24 1.66
CA ILE A 113 -0.66 9.61 1.84
C ILE A 113 0.65 9.55 2.60
N TRP A 114 1.70 10.14 2.06
CA TRP A 114 2.98 10.29 2.75
C TRP A 114 3.32 11.75 2.99
N ARG A 115 4.04 12.00 4.07
CA ARG A 115 4.79 13.23 4.29
C ARG A 115 6.26 12.95 4.03
N THR A 116 6.89 13.86 3.29
CA THR A 116 8.32 13.78 2.96
C THR A 116 9.12 14.79 3.77
N GLU A 117 10.33 14.40 4.15
CA GLU A 117 11.31 15.24 4.78
C GLU A 117 12.70 14.71 4.44
N ASN A 118 13.63 15.61 4.07
CA ASN A 118 15.02 15.26 3.71
C ASN A 118 15.15 14.14 2.65
N GLY A 119 14.24 14.10 1.67
CA GLY A 119 14.27 13.10 0.59
C GLY A 119 13.82 11.70 0.99
N GLU A 120 13.10 11.57 2.10
CA GLU A 120 12.53 10.30 2.57
C GLU A 120 11.05 10.47 2.93
N PHE A 121 10.28 9.39 2.87
CA PHE A 121 8.97 9.30 3.51
C PHE A 121 9.17 9.14 5.01
N VAL A 122 8.61 10.08 5.80
CA VAL A 122 8.75 10.09 7.26
C VAL A 122 7.48 9.76 8.00
N GLU A 123 6.33 9.86 7.32
CA GLU A 123 5.01 9.61 7.90
C GLU A 123 4.02 9.15 6.83
N HIS A 124 3.09 8.27 7.21
CA HIS A 124 2.18 7.59 6.27
C HIS A 124 0.80 7.39 6.86
N TRP A 125 -0.21 7.60 6.04
CA TRP A 125 -1.61 7.24 6.26
C TRP A 125 -2.09 6.44 5.07
N ASP A 126 -2.90 5.43 5.29
CA ASP A 126 -3.52 4.66 4.23
C ASP A 126 -4.94 4.20 4.57
N GLU A 127 -5.70 3.97 3.52
CA GLU A 127 -6.99 3.27 3.58
C GLU A 127 -6.99 2.17 2.52
N LEU A 128 -7.36 0.97 2.95
CA LEU A 128 -7.41 -0.21 2.10
C LEU A 128 -8.80 -0.86 2.14
N ASN A 129 -9.19 -1.52 1.06
CA ASN A 129 -10.44 -2.26 0.98
C ASN A 129 -10.38 -3.63 1.68
N TYR A 130 -9.97 -3.66 2.95
CA TYR A 130 -9.79 -4.91 3.72
C TYR A 130 -11.06 -5.75 3.79
N LEU A 131 -12.24 -5.13 3.88
CA LEU A 131 -13.50 -5.87 3.88
C LEU A 131 -13.64 -6.73 2.62
N GLU A 132 -13.43 -6.13 1.45
CA GLU A 132 -13.48 -6.86 0.18
C GLU A 132 -12.39 -7.94 0.10
N LEU A 133 -11.18 -7.63 0.57
CA LEU A 133 -10.08 -8.60 0.60
C LEU A 133 -10.46 -9.83 1.41
N PHE A 134 -11.00 -9.66 2.62
CA PHE A 134 -11.42 -10.76 3.48
C PHE A 134 -12.62 -11.53 2.90
N GLN A 135 -13.49 -10.87 2.16
CA GLN A 135 -14.55 -11.54 1.40
C GLN A 135 -13.99 -12.36 0.23
N GLN A 136 -13.02 -11.83 -0.51
CA GLN A 136 -12.37 -12.51 -1.63
C GLN A 136 -11.66 -13.79 -1.20
N ILE A 137 -11.03 -13.80 -0.03
CA ILE A 137 -10.38 -14.98 0.54
C ILE A 137 -11.33 -15.85 1.41
N GLY A 138 -12.61 -15.48 1.50
CA GLY A 138 -13.65 -16.30 2.12
C GLY A 138 -13.71 -16.27 3.65
N VAL A 139 -13.04 -15.29 4.30
CA VAL A 139 -13.08 -15.12 5.78
C VAL A 139 -14.36 -14.43 6.23
N ILE A 140 -14.82 -13.47 5.44
CA ILE A 140 -16.07 -12.75 5.67
C ILE A 140 -17.03 -13.08 4.52
N PRO A 141 -18.30 -13.44 4.81
CA PRO A 141 -19.29 -13.67 3.75
C PRO A 141 -19.50 -12.42 2.90
N ALA A 142 -19.73 -12.61 1.60
CA ALA A 142 -20.18 -11.52 0.75
C ALA A 142 -21.56 -11.03 1.25
N PHE A 143 -21.74 -9.71 1.28
CA PHE A 143 -23.05 -9.16 1.58
C PHE A 143 -23.99 -9.44 0.42
N ASN A 144 -25.09 -10.12 0.70
CA ASN A 144 -26.20 -10.20 -0.22
C ASN A 144 -27.03 -8.91 -0.05
N LEU A 145 -26.83 -7.94 -0.91
CA LEU A 145 -27.58 -6.68 -0.89
C LEU A 145 -29.01 -6.85 -1.37
N GLY A 146 -29.53 -8.09 -1.33
CA GLY A 146 -30.91 -8.47 -1.62
C GLY A 146 -31.40 -7.93 -2.97
N ASP A 147 -31.89 -8.80 -3.80
CA ASP A 147 -32.86 -8.38 -4.79
C ASP A 147 -34.00 -7.71 -4.01
N THR A 148 -34.15 -6.39 -4.14
CA THR A 148 -35.39 -5.74 -3.77
C THR A 148 -36.46 -6.37 -4.65
N GLU A 149 -37.09 -7.44 -4.16
CA GLU A 149 -38.31 -7.92 -4.80
C GLU A 149 -39.27 -6.74 -4.86
N SER A 150 -39.41 -6.24 -6.07
CA SER A 150 -40.49 -5.33 -6.44
C SER A 150 -41.80 -6.09 -6.19
N THR A 151 -42.35 -5.90 -5.01
CA THR A 151 -43.72 -6.33 -4.72
C THR A 151 -44.64 -5.48 -5.57
N THR A 152 -45.09 -6.03 -6.67
CA THR A 152 -46.26 -5.55 -7.43
C THR A 152 -47.52 -5.80 -6.63
#